data_1e36d1c73c7efa6f6b80bb73bdd3e08a
#
_entry.id   1e36d1c73c7efa6f6b80bb73bdd3e08a
#
_cell.length_a   1.000
_cell.length_b   1.000
_cell.length_c   1.000
_cell.angle_alpha   90.00
_cell.angle_beta   90.00
_cell.angle_gamma   90.00
#
_symmetry.space_group_name_H-M   'P 1'
#
loop_
_entity.id
_entity.type
_entity.pdbx_description
1 polymer ?
#
loop_
_entity_poly.entity_id
_entity_poly.type
_entity_poly.pdbx_seq_one_letter_code
_entity_poly.pdbx_strand_id
1 'polypeptide(L)'
;MSTVQATVPMSDHGSPSFQLDARGFVHVPPQQAWQVLTDYEHLPTFVPDLLRSKVLSRGPHEATIEQVSRAGFLFVSHTVHMVVHVDERPFSAIDVTLVSGDLRYYRAHWALAETTRQGESGTLITYSGELAPKFYLPPLIAQPLAQAQVHRMVAAVISEIEARGRQR
;
A
#
# COMPACT_ATOMS: atom_id res chain seq x y z
N MET A 1 2.53 -16.94 6.34
CA MET A 1 3.71 -16.81 5.44
C MET A 1 3.30 -15.96 4.25
N SER A 2 3.92 -14.81 4.11
CA SER A 2 3.70 -13.93 2.95
C SER A 2 4.70 -14.33 1.88
N THR A 3 4.21 -14.81 0.75
CA THR A 3 5.07 -15.15 -0.38
C THR A 3 5.17 -13.91 -1.27
N VAL A 4 6.38 -13.47 -1.48
CA VAL A 4 6.67 -12.28 -2.27
C VAL A 4 7.39 -12.72 -3.55
N GLN A 5 6.79 -12.41 -4.70
CA GLN A 5 7.45 -12.60 -6.00
C GLN A 5 7.71 -11.25 -6.63
N ALA A 6 8.93 -11.07 -7.10
CA ALA A 6 9.35 -9.85 -7.78
C ALA A 6 9.63 -10.14 -9.26
N THR A 7 8.93 -9.42 -10.12
CA THR A 7 9.25 -9.32 -11.55
C THR A 7 9.50 -7.85 -11.88
N VAL A 8 10.53 -7.56 -12.64
CA VAL A 8 10.84 -6.20 -13.10
C VAL A 8 10.45 -6.08 -14.58
N PRO A 9 9.25 -5.60 -14.90
CA PRO A 9 8.94 -5.24 -16.28
C PRO A 9 9.45 -3.84 -16.59
N MET A 10 9.76 -3.60 -17.85
CA MET A 10 9.99 -2.26 -18.36
C MET A 10 8.64 -1.58 -18.57
N SER A 11 8.49 -0.37 -18.08
CA SER A 11 7.31 0.44 -18.40
C SER A 11 7.33 0.82 -19.88
N ASP A 12 6.17 1.05 -20.47
CA ASP A 12 5.99 1.47 -21.87
C ASP A 12 6.74 2.75 -22.22
N HIS A 13 7.36 3.41 -21.26
CA HIS A 13 8.07 4.68 -21.44
C HIS A 13 9.59 4.56 -21.25
N GLY A 14 10.15 3.36 -21.32
CA GLY A 14 11.61 3.18 -21.31
C GLY A 14 12.31 3.41 -19.98
N SER A 15 11.57 3.65 -18.90
CA SER A 15 12.10 3.77 -17.54
C SER A 15 11.78 2.53 -16.72
N PRO A 16 12.72 2.04 -15.87
CA PRO A 16 12.41 0.89 -15.01
C PRO A 16 11.28 1.23 -14.06
N SER A 17 10.28 0.36 -14.03
CA SER A 17 9.24 0.37 -13.01
C SER A 17 9.44 -0.79 -12.06
N PHE A 18 8.96 -0.62 -10.81
CA PHE A 18 9.03 -1.65 -9.78
C PHE A 18 7.64 -2.22 -9.56
N GLN A 19 7.49 -3.54 -9.67
CA GLN A 19 6.26 -4.24 -9.34
C GLN A 19 6.37 -4.81 -7.93
N LEU A 20 5.33 -4.58 -7.12
CA LEU A 20 5.32 -4.85 -5.70
C LEU A 20 4.05 -5.63 -5.37
N ASP A 21 4.19 -6.71 -4.61
CA ASP A 21 3.07 -7.54 -4.19
C ASP A 21 3.23 -7.92 -2.73
N ALA A 22 2.10 -7.97 -2.03
CA ALA A 22 2.05 -8.56 -0.70
C ALA A 22 0.63 -9.02 -0.40
N ARG A 23 0.49 -9.99 0.49
CA ARG A 23 -0.82 -10.47 0.92
C ARG A 23 -0.75 -11.00 2.34
N GLY A 24 -1.90 -11.01 2.99
CA GLY A 24 -2.03 -11.58 4.31
C GLY A 24 -3.48 -11.85 4.67
N PHE A 25 -3.67 -12.63 5.72
CA PHE A 25 -4.99 -13.00 6.21
C PHE A 25 -5.25 -12.34 7.55
N VAL A 26 -6.48 -11.86 7.75
CA VAL A 26 -6.94 -11.30 9.03
C VAL A 26 -8.20 -12.03 9.50
N HIS A 27 -8.33 -12.19 10.82
CA HIS A 27 -9.42 -12.95 11.47
C HIS A 27 -10.63 -12.07 11.75
N VAL A 28 -10.95 -11.19 10.79
CA VAL A 28 -12.09 -10.29 10.88
C VAL A 28 -12.82 -10.24 9.54
N PRO A 29 -14.11 -9.86 9.52
CA PRO A 29 -14.82 -9.69 8.25
C PRO A 29 -14.28 -8.51 7.45
N PRO A 30 -14.54 -8.48 6.11
CA PRO A 30 -14.04 -7.42 5.23
C PRO A 30 -14.42 -6.01 5.69
N GLN A 31 -15.57 -5.82 6.30
CA GLN A 31 -16.03 -4.52 6.79
C GLN A 31 -15.09 -3.92 7.85
N GLN A 32 -14.54 -4.76 8.73
CA GLN A 32 -13.61 -4.31 9.76
C GLN A 32 -12.22 -4.02 9.17
N ALA A 33 -11.75 -4.85 8.24
CA ALA A 33 -10.51 -4.58 7.52
C ALA A 33 -10.62 -3.29 6.71
N TRP A 34 -11.76 -3.05 6.09
CA TRP A 34 -12.06 -1.84 5.31
C TRP A 34 -11.92 -0.58 6.14
N GLN A 35 -12.41 -0.59 7.37
CA GLN A 35 -12.34 0.57 8.27
C GLN A 35 -10.90 1.01 8.52
N VAL A 36 -9.99 0.07 8.65
CA VAL A 36 -8.56 0.38 8.86
C VAL A 36 -7.93 0.90 7.57
N LEU A 37 -8.19 0.24 6.45
CA LEU A 37 -7.62 0.63 5.15
C LEU A 37 -8.08 2.00 4.68
N THR A 38 -9.30 2.41 5.00
CA THR A 38 -9.85 3.70 4.58
C THR A 38 -9.72 4.80 5.62
N ASP A 39 -9.08 4.53 6.74
CA ASP A 39 -8.81 5.50 7.80
C ASP A 39 -7.52 6.28 7.45
N TYR A 40 -7.54 6.98 6.33
CA TYR A 40 -6.37 7.53 5.67
C TYR A 40 -5.52 8.43 6.55
N GLU A 41 -6.15 9.28 7.35
CA GLU A 41 -5.42 10.25 8.17
C GLU A 41 -4.75 9.62 9.40
N HIS A 42 -5.17 8.42 9.79
CA HIS A 42 -4.56 7.67 10.88
C HIS A 42 -3.49 6.66 10.43
N LEU A 43 -3.35 6.43 9.13
CA LEU A 43 -2.34 5.50 8.61
C LEU A 43 -0.93 5.77 9.13
N PRO A 44 -0.46 7.03 9.27
CA PRO A 44 0.88 7.27 9.78
C PRO A 44 1.12 6.78 11.21
N THR A 45 0.07 6.54 11.99
CA THR A 45 0.23 6.06 13.37
C THR A 45 0.68 4.61 13.44
N PHE A 46 0.49 3.82 12.39
CA PHE A 46 0.88 2.39 12.39
C PHE A 46 1.63 1.95 11.13
N VAL A 47 1.59 2.70 10.03
CA VAL A 47 2.33 2.34 8.81
C VAL A 47 3.74 2.90 8.90
N PRO A 48 4.79 2.03 8.87
CA PRO A 48 6.17 2.50 8.95
C PRO A 48 6.50 3.38 7.74
N ASP A 49 7.33 4.38 7.96
CA ASP A 49 7.84 5.29 6.94
C ASP A 49 6.79 6.20 6.28
N LEU A 50 5.52 6.06 6.63
CA LEU A 50 4.50 7.03 6.23
C LEU A 50 4.44 8.13 7.30
N LEU A 51 4.91 9.33 6.92
CA LEU A 51 5.05 10.46 7.86
C LEU A 51 3.77 11.27 7.98
N ARG A 52 3.03 11.37 6.89
CA ARG A 52 1.81 12.19 6.83
C ARG A 52 0.84 11.61 5.80
N SER A 53 -0.43 11.66 6.12
CA SER A 53 -1.52 11.31 5.20
C SER A 53 -2.69 12.24 5.47
N LYS A 54 -3.06 13.04 4.47
CA LYS A 54 -4.09 14.07 4.62
C LYS A 54 -5.10 13.96 3.48
N VAL A 55 -6.39 13.89 3.83
CA VAL A 55 -7.47 13.90 2.85
C VAL A 55 -7.67 15.34 2.37
N LEU A 56 -7.42 15.58 1.08
CA LEU A 56 -7.60 16.88 0.45
C LEU A 56 -9.04 17.06 -0.03
N SER A 57 -9.66 16.00 -0.53
CA SER A 57 -11.06 16.00 -0.92
C SER A 57 -11.65 14.61 -0.77
N ARG A 58 -12.95 14.54 -0.55
CA ARG A 58 -13.65 13.29 -0.28
C ARG A 58 -15.02 13.28 -0.95
N GLY A 59 -15.28 12.23 -1.74
CA GLY A 59 -16.60 11.90 -2.25
C GLY A 59 -17.15 10.64 -1.58
N PRO A 60 -18.34 10.14 -2.01
CA PRO A 60 -18.92 8.92 -1.42
C PRO A 60 -18.05 7.66 -1.58
N HIS A 61 -17.37 7.54 -2.72
CA HIS A 61 -16.54 6.37 -3.05
C HIS A 61 -15.19 6.75 -3.64
N GLU A 62 -14.70 7.95 -3.32
CA GLU A 62 -13.41 8.42 -3.81
C GLU A 62 -12.80 9.41 -2.84
N ALA A 63 -11.48 9.57 -2.92
CA ALA A 63 -10.77 10.59 -2.15
C ALA A 63 -9.49 10.99 -2.88
N THR A 64 -9.06 12.21 -2.64
CA THR A 64 -7.73 12.68 -3.02
C THR A 64 -6.93 12.89 -1.75
N ILE A 65 -5.74 12.29 -1.68
CA ILE A 65 -4.95 12.20 -0.46
C ILE A 65 -3.53 12.64 -0.73
N GLU A 66 -3.03 13.54 0.12
CA GLU A 66 -1.62 13.92 0.13
C GLU A 66 -0.88 12.99 1.10
N GLN A 67 0.20 12.38 0.63
CA GLN A 67 1.03 11.51 1.47
C GLN A 67 2.49 11.89 1.39
N VAL A 68 3.15 11.86 2.54
CA VAL A 68 4.58 12.09 2.67
C VAL A 68 5.18 10.84 3.30
N SER A 69 6.13 10.22 2.61
CA SER A 69 6.79 9.00 3.05
C SER A 69 8.29 9.21 3.13
N ARG A 70 8.95 8.40 3.96
CA ARG A 70 10.40 8.31 4.00
C ARG A 70 10.84 7.10 3.19
N ALA A 71 11.69 7.34 2.18
CA ALA A 71 12.32 6.28 1.41
C ALA A 71 13.81 6.29 1.72
N GLY A 72 14.35 5.17 2.20
CA GLY A 72 15.77 5.05 2.55
C GLY A 72 16.53 4.23 1.53
N PHE A 73 17.72 4.71 1.14
CA PHE A 73 18.66 3.98 0.32
C PHE A 73 20.06 4.14 0.91
N LEU A 74 20.63 3.02 1.37
CA LEU A 74 21.89 3.00 2.11
C LEU A 74 21.80 3.91 3.35
N PHE A 75 22.66 4.93 3.45
CA PHE A 75 22.68 5.88 4.58
C PHE A 75 21.92 7.18 4.28
N VAL A 76 21.25 7.26 3.14
CA VAL A 76 20.54 8.46 2.71
C VAL A 76 19.04 8.17 2.74
N SER A 77 18.30 8.93 3.53
CA SER A 77 16.85 8.89 3.51
C SER A 77 16.31 10.10 2.75
N HIS A 78 15.34 9.87 1.88
CA HIS A 78 14.65 10.91 1.14
C HIS A 78 13.19 10.96 1.54
N THR A 79 12.65 12.15 1.60
CA THR A 79 11.21 12.33 1.75
C THR A 79 10.57 12.29 0.36
N VAL A 80 9.58 11.43 0.20
CA VAL A 80 8.79 11.30 -1.03
C VAL A 80 7.42 11.89 -0.78
N HIS A 81 7.08 12.91 -1.54
CA HIS A 81 5.79 13.57 -1.49
C HIS A 81 4.94 13.15 -2.70
N MET A 82 3.70 12.80 -2.45
CA MET A 82 2.78 12.46 -3.54
C MET A 82 1.34 12.83 -3.17
N VAL A 83 0.57 13.13 -4.20
CA VAL A 83 -0.88 13.25 -4.12
C VAL A 83 -1.46 12.10 -4.94
N VAL A 84 -2.35 11.34 -4.34
CA VAL A 84 -2.97 10.18 -4.98
C VAL A 84 -4.48 10.35 -5.00
N HIS A 85 -5.08 9.78 -6.04
CA HIS A 85 -6.52 9.61 -6.12
C HIS A 85 -6.87 8.17 -5.75
N VAL A 86 -7.89 8.01 -4.92
CA VAL A 86 -8.33 6.71 -4.43
C VAL A 86 -9.76 6.49 -4.87
N ASP A 87 -10.01 5.37 -5.56
CA ASP A 87 -11.34 4.89 -5.90
C ASP A 87 -11.68 3.71 -5.00
N GLU A 88 -12.81 3.79 -4.32
CA GLU A 88 -13.25 2.81 -3.34
C GLU A 88 -14.43 2.00 -3.87
N ARG A 89 -14.30 0.68 -3.80
CA ARG A 89 -15.43 -0.25 -3.92
C ARG A 89 -15.63 -0.87 -2.54
N PRO A 90 -16.58 -0.36 -1.74
CA PRO A 90 -16.71 -0.73 -0.34
C PRO A 90 -16.66 -2.23 -0.11
N PHE A 91 -15.81 -2.58 0.83
CA PHE A 91 -15.52 -3.91 1.37
C PHE A 91 -14.81 -4.85 0.40
N SER A 92 -14.49 -4.44 -0.82
CA SER A 92 -13.86 -5.35 -1.80
C SER A 92 -12.56 -4.85 -2.42
N ALA A 93 -12.45 -3.55 -2.76
CA ALA A 93 -11.26 -3.07 -3.45
C ALA A 93 -11.02 -1.57 -3.28
N ILE A 94 -9.74 -1.19 -3.35
CA ILE A 94 -9.31 0.20 -3.38
C ILE A 94 -8.27 0.32 -4.49
N ASP A 95 -8.51 1.24 -5.44
CA ASP A 95 -7.56 1.55 -6.50
C ASP A 95 -6.92 2.90 -6.23
N VAL A 96 -5.59 2.96 -6.28
CA VAL A 96 -4.80 4.15 -6.01
C VAL A 96 -4.05 4.54 -7.26
N THR A 97 -4.16 5.81 -7.66
CA THR A 97 -3.45 6.36 -8.81
C THR A 97 -2.77 7.66 -8.46
N LEU A 98 -1.58 7.88 -9.01
CA LEU A 98 -0.82 9.11 -8.80
C LEU A 98 -1.48 10.28 -9.49
N VAL A 99 -1.65 11.39 -8.77
CA VAL A 99 -2.07 12.68 -9.33
C VAL A 99 -0.85 13.56 -9.58
N SER A 100 0.04 13.69 -8.59
CA SER A 100 1.25 14.51 -8.71
C SER A 100 2.25 14.11 -7.61
N GLY A 101 3.48 14.58 -7.74
CA GLY A 101 4.51 14.42 -6.71
C GLY A 101 5.85 13.95 -7.24
N ASP A 102 6.62 13.30 -6.36
CA ASP A 102 8.02 12.95 -6.60
C ASP A 102 8.22 11.63 -7.35
N LEU A 103 7.12 10.93 -7.65
CA LEU A 103 7.16 9.74 -8.50
C LEU A 103 6.73 10.09 -9.91
N ARG A 104 7.28 9.38 -10.90
CA ARG A 104 6.87 9.49 -12.29
C ARG A 104 5.57 8.73 -12.54
N TYR A 105 5.42 7.61 -11.85
CA TYR A 105 4.28 6.72 -11.98
C TYR A 105 4.05 6.03 -10.64
N TYR A 106 2.78 5.87 -10.25
CA TYR A 106 2.37 5.06 -9.13
C TYR A 106 0.94 4.59 -9.34
N ARG A 107 0.74 3.31 -9.20
CA ARG A 107 -0.58 2.67 -9.20
C ARG A 107 -0.56 1.53 -8.20
N ALA A 108 -1.60 1.43 -7.40
CA ALA A 108 -1.75 0.34 -6.45
C ALA A 108 -3.19 -0.15 -6.41
N HIS A 109 -3.35 -1.42 -6.06
CA HIS A 109 -4.64 -2.07 -5.92
C HIS A 109 -4.66 -2.89 -4.65
N TRP A 110 -5.62 -2.62 -3.79
CA TRP A 110 -5.92 -3.43 -2.63
C TRP A 110 -7.18 -4.22 -2.91
N ALA A 111 -7.17 -5.51 -2.59
CA ALA A 111 -8.35 -6.39 -2.71
C ALA A 111 -8.60 -7.08 -1.38
N LEU A 112 -9.87 -7.17 -1.02
CA LEU A 112 -10.35 -7.85 0.19
C LEU A 112 -11.31 -8.94 -0.25
N ALA A 113 -11.04 -10.18 0.16
CA ALA A 113 -11.90 -11.32 -0.16
C ALA A 113 -12.18 -12.10 1.11
N GLU A 114 -13.47 -12.26 1.42
CA GLU A 114 -13.88 -13.13 2.52
C GLU A 114 -13.48 -14.57 2.18
N THR A 115 -12.83 -15.24 3.12
CA THR A 115 -12.35 -16.60 2.90
C THR A 115 -12.26 -17.37 4.23
N THR A 116 -12.08 -18.67 4.13
CA THR A 116 -11.83 -19.54 5.26
C THR A 116 -10.43 -20.11 5.15
N ARG A 117 -9.67 -20.01 6.22
CA ARG A 117 -8.30 -20.53 6.29
C ARG A 117 -8.17 -21.38 7.56
N GLN A 118 -7.77 -22.64 7.40
CA GLN A 118 -7.64 -23.60 8.51
C GLN A 118 -8.90 -23.67 9.38
N GLY A 119 -10.09 -23.63 8.74
CA GLY A 119 -11.36 -23.69 9.44
C GLY A 119 -11.85 -22.37 10.03
N GLU A 120 -11.08 -21.29 9.94
CA GLU A 120 -11.44 -19.99 10.48
C GLU A 120 -11.83 -19.02 9.38
N SER A 121 -12.94 -18.33 9.55
CA SER A 121 -13.42 -17.29 8.67
C SER A 121 -12.61 -16.01 8.86
N GLY A 122 -12.37 -15.29 7.77
CA GLY A 122 -11.68 -14.03 7.82
C GLY A 122 -11.59 -13.39 6.44
N THR A 123 -10.60 -12.52 6.26
CA THR A 123 -10.41 -11.77 5.02
C THR A 123 -8.99 -11.96 4.51
N LEU A 124 -8.88 -12.36 3.25
CA LEU A 124 -7.61 -12.30 2.54
C LEU A 124 -7.43 -10.90 1.98
N ILE A 125 -6.33 -10.26 2.34
CA ILE A 125 -5.97 -8.93 1.85
C ILE A 125 -4.81 -9.08 0.90
N THR A 126 -4.95 -8.54 -0.32
CA THR A 126 -3.88 -8.52 -1.31
C THR A 126 -3.58 -7.09 -1.71
N TYR A 127 -2.30 -6.80 -1.86
CA TYR A 127 -1.79 -5.54 -2.38
C TYR A 127 -0.96 -5.83 -3.61
N SER A 128 -1.20 -5.09 -4.68
CA SER A 128 -0.34 -5.06 -5.85
C SER A 128 -0.08 -3.62 -6.24
N GLY A 129 1.17 -3.31 -6.57
CA GLY A 129 1.56 -1.95 -6.90
C GLY A 129 2.62 -1.91 -7.96
N GLU A 130 2.68 -0.79 -8.67
CA GLU A 130 3.72 -0.48 -9.63
C GLU A 130 4.13 0.97 -9.45
N LEU A 131 5.43 1.23 -9.37
CA LEU A 131 5.94 2.58 -9.24
C LEU A 131 7.19 2.79 -10.08
N ALA A 132 7.37 4.04 -10.52
CA ALA A 132 8.58 4.49 -11.19
C ALA A 132 9.02 5.82 -10.56
N PRO A 133 10.24 5.90 -10.03
CA PRO A 133 10.76 7.15 -9.48
C PRO A 133 11.14 8.13 -10.59
N LYS A 134 11.22 9.42 -10.26
CA LYS A 134 11.68 10.47 -11.19
C LYS A 134 13.19 10.46 -11.37
N PHE A 135 13.91 9.78 -10.48
CA PHE A 135 15.37 9.66 -10.54
C PHE A 135 15.74 8.21 -10.79
N TYR A 136 16.94 8.00 -11.36
CA TYR A 136 17.41 6.66 -11.65
C TYR A 136 17.87 5.95 -10.38
N LEU A 137 17.31 4.76 -10.15
CA LEU A 137 17.77 3.83 -9.12
C LEU A 137 18.11 2.49 -9.79
N PRO A 138 19.31 1.93 -9.50
CA PRO A 138 19.64 0.60 -10.04
C PRO A 138 18.63 -0.45 -9.59
N PRO A 139 17.94 -1.16 -10.51
CA PRO A 139 16.89 -2.11 -10.14
C PRO A 139 17.34 -3.21 -9.20
N LEU A 140 18.57 -3.69 -9.32
CA LEU A 140 19.12 -4.76 -8.48
C LEU A 140 19.16 -4.37 -7.00
N ILE A 141 19.27 -3.06 -6.70
CA ILE A 141 19.33 -2.55 -5.33
C ILE A 141 17.96 -2.03 -4.90
N ALA A 142 17.28 -1.28 -5.77
CA ALA A 142 16.02 -0.62 -5.45
C ALA A 142 14.86 -1.60 -5.32
N GLN A 143 14.80 -2.65 -6.16
CA GLN A 143 13.71 -3.61 -6.17
C GLN A 143 13.57 -4.34 -4.82
N PRO A 144 14.64 -4.93 -4.24
CA PRO A 144 14.52 -5.59 -2.94
C PRO A 144 14.14 -4.63 -1.81
N LEU A 145 14.61 -3.38 -1.85
CA LEU A 145 14.28 -2.38 -0.82
C LEU A 145 12.82 -1.96 -0.89
N ALA A 146 12.31 -1.69 -2.10
CA ALA A 146 10.91 -1.34 -2.31
C ALA A 146 9.99 -2.48 -1.89
N GLN A 147 10.37 -3.71 -2.21
CA GLN A 147 9.66 -4.91 -1.85
C GLN A 147 9.60 -5.10 -0.33
N ALA A 148 10.72 -4.91 0.36
CA ALA A 148 10.79 -5.00 1.81
C ALA A 148 9.91 -3.93 2.47
N GLN A 149 9.87 -2.72 1.92
CA GLN A 149 9.03 -1.64 2.42
C GLN A 149 7.54 -1.96 2.29
N VAL A 150 7.12 -2.49 1.15
CA VAL A 150 5.73 -2.92 0.92
C VAL A 150 5.36 -4.05 1.86
N HIS A 151 6.25 -5.00 2.06
CA HIS A 151 6.02 -6.11 3.00
C HIS A 151 5.79 -5.59 4.42
N ARG A 152 6.61 -4.64 4.88
CA ARG A 152 6.44 -4.02 6.21
C ARG A 152 5.14 -3.23 6.31
N MET A 153 4.76 -2.52 5.25
CA MET A 153 3.50 -1.77 5.21
C MET A 153 2.29 -2.70 5.36
N VAL A 154 2.22 -3.74 4.57
CA VAL A 154 1.10 -4.70 4.60
C VAL A 154 1.06 -5.44 5.93
N ALA A 155 2.22 -5.85 6.46
CA ALA A 155 2.30 -6.49 7.77
C ALA A 155 1.80 -5.58 8.89
N ALA A 156 2.12 -4.28 8.83
CA ALA A 156 1.65 -3.31 9.81
C ALA A 156 0.14 -3.08 9.73
N VAL A 157 -0.40 -3.02 8.51
CA VAL A 157 -1.86 -2.90 8.29
C VAL A 157 -2.58 -4.13 8.86
N ILE A 158 -2.09 -5.32 8.57
CA ILE A 158 -2.66 -6.58 9.09
C ILE A 158 -2.61 -6.59 10.62
N SER A 159 -1.49 -6.22 11.20
CA SER A 159 -1.32 -6.15 12.65
C SER A 159 -2.32 -5.18 13.29
N GLU A 160 -2.55 -4.01 12.69
CA GLU A 160 -3.52 -3.04 13.18
C GLU A 160 -4.95 -3.55 13.06
N ILE A 161 -5.31 -4.20 11.95
CA ILE A 161 -6.63 -4.81 11.77
C ILE A 161 -6.90 -5.84 12.86
N GLU A 162 -5.93 -6.72 13.10
CA GLU A 162 -6.05 -7.75 14.14
C GLU A 162 -6.16 -7.13 15.55
N ALA A 163 -5.36 -6.07 15.81
CA ALA A 163 -5.40 -5.39 17.11
C ALA A 163 -6.76 -4.74 17.37
N ARG A 164 -7.33 -4.06 16.37
CA ARG A 164 -8.67 -3.45 16.50
C ARG A 164 -9.75 -4.51 16.61
N GLY A 165 -9.59 -5.65 15.95
CA GLY A 165 -10.51 -6.78 16.04
C GLY A 165 -10.59 -7.36 17.45
N ARG A 166 -9.46 -7.41 18.16
CA ARG A 166 -9.41 -7.91 19.55
C ARG A 166 -10.04 -6.94 20.55
N GLN A 167 -10.19 -5.67 20.22
CA GLN A 167 -10.79 -4.65 21.08
C GLN A 167 -12.31 -4.58 21.01
N ARG A 168 -12.90 -5.37 20.12
CA ARG A 168 -14.36 -5.38 19.90
C ARG A 168 -15.07 -6.47 20.68
#